data_da2888f080cc7bfb9e93781c46f4d302
#
_entry.id   da2888f080cc7bfb9e93781c46f4d302
#
_cell.length_a   1.000
_cell.length_b   1.000
_cell.length_c   1.000
_cell.angle_alpha   90.00
_cell.angle_beta   90.00
_cell.angle_gamma   90.00
#
_symmetry.space_group_name_H-M   'P 1'
#
loop_
_entity.id
_entity.type
_entity.pdbx_description
1 polymer ?
#
loop_
_entity_poly.entity_id
_entity_poly.type
_entity_poly.pdbx_seq_one_letter_code
_entity_poly.pdbx_strand_id
1 'polypeptide(L)'
;EHSLAFMDFMEEKIEYDDIRRSENQNKLTNAVGLYIKDLKVSPVYTAAPETNFLLCTDGWWEYVTENDMEDTLKESKNSREWLEKMLDIRERRAPLGSDNYTAAVIAM
;
A
#
# COMPACT_ATOMS: atom_id res chain seq x y z
N GLU A 1 -7.76 -2.15 -4.35
CA GLU A 1 -8.25 -1.06 -3.50
C GLU A 1 -9.78 -1.06 -3.45
N HIS A 2 -10.37 -1.14 -2.28
CA HIS A 2 -11.81 -1.19 -2.07
C HIS A 2 -12.30 -0.08 -1.12
N SER A 3 -11.64 1.07 -1.11
CA SER A 3 -12.06 2.21 -0.32
C SER A 3 -12.98 3.13 -1.10
N LEU A 4 -13.79 3.91 -0.38
CA LEU A 4 -14.58 4.97 -0.97
C LEU A 4 -13.68 6.07 -1.54
N ALA A 5 -12.50 6.30 -0.93
CA ALA A 5 -11.52 7.24 -1.45
C ALA A 5 -11.01 6.83 -2.84
N PHE A 6 -10.79 5.54 -3.09
CA PHE A 6 -10.40 5.04 -4.41
C PHE A 6 -11.53 5.22 -5.43
N MET A 7 -12.79 5.02 -5.03
CA MET A 7 -13.93 5.33 -5.89
C MET A 7 -13.99 6.81 -6.23
N ASP A 8 -13.74 7.70 -5.27
CA ASP A 8 -13.67 9.14 -5.50
C ASP A 8 -12.58 9.49 -6.52
N PHE A 9 -11.43 8.84 -6.45
CA PHE A 9 -10.38 8.96 -7.44
C PHE A 9 -10.84 8.48 -8.83
N MET A 10 -11.46 7.30 -8.93
CA MET A 10 -11.97 6.74 -10.20
C MET A 10 -13.07 7.61 -10.82
N GLU A 11 -13.82 8.34 -10.00
CA GLU A 11 -14.83 9.30 -10.44
C GLU A 11 -14.26 10.72 -10.65
N GLU A 12 -12.95 10.87 -10.61
CA GLU A 12 -12.22 12.13 -10.82
C GLU A 12 -12.53 13.23 -9.78
N LYS A 13 -13.02 12.86 -8.60
CA LYS A 13 -13.30 13.80 -7.52
C LYS A 13 -12.06 14.20 -6.74
N ILE A 14 -11.05 13.33 -6.70
CA ILE A 14 -9.76 13.55 -6.02
C ILE A 14 -8.63 13.02 -6.90
N GLU A 15 -7.43 13.52 -6.68
CA GLU A 15 -6.22 13.00 -7.32
C GLU A 15 -5.75 11.70 -6.65
N TYR A 16 -4.93 10.91 -7.35
CA TYR A 16 -4.42 9.64 -6.81
C TYR A 16 -3.69 9.81 -5.47
N ASP A 17 -2.86 10.83 -5.35
CA ASP A 17 -2.11 11.07 -4.11
C ASP A 17 -3.00 11.46 -2.93
N ASP A 18 -4.21 11.95 -3.19
CA ASP A 18 -5.18 12.34 -2.17
C ASP A 18 -5.88 11.14 -1.53
N ILE A 19 -5.88 9.96 -2.18
CA ILE A 19 -6.50 8.74 -1.64
C ILE A 19 -5.93 8.44 -0.26
N ARG A 20 -4.62 8.53 -0.11
CA ARG A 20 -3.88 8.21 1.12
C ARG A 20 -4.31 9.06 2.31
N ARG A 21 -4.73 10.28 2.07
CA ARG A 21 -5.13 11.27 3.10
C ARG A 21 -6.63 11.53 3.16
N SER A 22 -7.41 10.86 2.32
CA SER A 22 -8.85 11.07 2.25
C SER A 22 -9.56 10.59 3.51
N GLU A 23 -10.56 11.33 3.96
CA GLU A 23 -11.47 10.90 5.03
C GLU A 23 -12.24 9.63 4.67
N ASN A 24 -12.40 9.36 3.37
CA ASN A 24 -13.09 8.19 2.85
C ASN A 24 -12.20 6.94 2.70
N GLN A 25 -10.91 7.03 3.04
CA GLN A 25 -9.98 5.92 2.93
C GLN A 25 -10.41 4.71 3.75
N ASN A 26 -10.96 4.93 4.94
CA ASN A 26 -11.41 3.87 5.85
C ASN A 26 -12.82 3.36 5.56
N LYS A 27 -13.51 3.96 4.61
CA LYS A 27 -14.86 3.55 4.19
C LYS A 27 -14.72 2.55 3.06
N LEU A 28 -14.90 1.27 3.37
CA LEU A 28 -14.71 0.18 2.42
C LEU A 28 -15.95 -0.02 1.55
N THR A 29 -15.72 -0.26 0.27
CA THR A 29 -16.76 -0.64 -0.70
C THR A 29 -16.92 -2.16 -0.82
N ASN A 30 -15.86 -2.90 -0.45
CA ASN A 30 -15.84 -4.35 -0.40
C ASN A 30 -15.08 -4.81 0.84
N ALA A 31 -15.62 -5.79 1.56
CA ALA A 31 -14.97 -6.40 2.71
C ALA A 31 -15.52 -7.81 2.94
N VAL A 32 -14.76 -8.64 3.63
CA VAL A 32 -15.24 -9.96 4.06
C VAL A 32 -16.46 -9.79 4.97
N GLY A 33 -17.52 -10.54 4.69
CA GLY A 33 -18.78 -10.45 5.42
C GLY A 33 -19.80 -9.45 4.84
N LEU A 34 -19.40 -8.63 3.89
CA LEU A 34 -20.31 -7.81 3.11
C LEU A 34 -20.76 -8.55 1.85
N TYR A 35 -21.90 -8.13 1.27
CA TYR A 35 -22.31 -8.63 -0.03
C TYR A 35 -21.34 -8.15 -1.11
N ILE A 36 -20.60 -9.09 -1.68
CA ILE A 36 -19.62 -8.82 -2.73
C ILE A 36 -20.25 -9.17 -4.07
N LYS A 37 -20.55 -8.15 -4.88
CA LYS A 37 -21.12 -8.35 -6.22
C LYS A 37 -20.11 -8.95 -7.19
N ASP A 38 -18.83 -8.61 -7.02
CA ASP A 38 -17.78 -8.96 -7.97
C ASP A 38 -16.45 -9.15 -7.24
N LEU A 39 -16.02 -10.40 -7.14
CA LEU A 39 -14.71 -10.73 -6.60
C LEU A 39 -13.69 -10.64 -7.73
N LYS A 40 -12.84 -9.62 -7.68
CA LYS A 40 -11.77 -9.45 -8.67
C LYS A 40 -10.55 -10.26 -8.28
N VAL A 41 -10.17 -11.15 -9.17
CA VAL A 41 -8.92 -11.90 -9.09
C VAL A 41 -8.02 -11.43 -10.23
N SER A 42 -6.79 -11.04 -9.91
CA SER A 42 -5.85 -10.62 -10.94
C SER A 42 -5.43 -11.81 -11.82
N PRO A 43 -5.02 -11.56 -13.07
CA PRO A 43 -4.41 -12.62 -13.86
C PRO A 43 -3.10 -13.10 -13.22
N VAL A 44 -2.68 -14.29 -13.59
CA VAL A 44 -1.37 -14.81 -13.19
C VAL A 44 -0.28 -14.06 -13.95
N TYR A 45 0.67 -13.52 -13.20
CA TYR A 45 1.83 -12.84 -13.78
C TYR A 45 3.08 -13.70 -13.62
N THR A 46 3.89 -13.72 -14.66
CA THR A 46 5.23 -14.33 -14.56
C THR A 46 6.18 -13.31 -13.97
N ALA A 47 6.78 -13.65 -12.83
CA ALA A 47 7.79 -12.79 -12.21
C ALA A 47 9.09 -12.81 -13.01
N ALA A 48 9.56 -11.66 -13.44
CA ALA A 48 10.87 -11.50 -14.02
C ALA A 48 11.95 -11.54 -12.91
N PRO A 49 13.23 -11.82 -13.25
CA PRO A 49 14.29 -11.94 -12.23
C PRO A 49 14.46 -10.71 -11.34
N GLU A 50 14.06 -9.54 -11.78
CA GLU A 50 14.19 -8.28 -11.01
C GLU A 50 12.85 -7.79 -10.45
N THR A 51 11.84 -8.64 -10.45
CA THR A 51 10.53 -8.28 -9.92
C THR A 51 10.54 -8.32 -8.39
N ASN A 52 10.06 -7.26 -7.77
CA ASN A 52 9.96 -7.15 -6.32
C ASN A 52 8.50 -6.96 -5.94
N PHE A 53 8.10 -7.54 -4.82
CA PHE A 53 6.72 -7.49 -4.34
C PHE A 53 6.68 -6.90 -2.93
N LEU A 54 5.69 -6.07 -2.71
CA LEU A 54 5.33 -5.57 -1.39
C LEU A 54 3.85 -5.82 -1.16
N LEU A 55 3.54 -6.48 -0.06
CA LEU A 55 2.18 -6.62 0.45
C LEU A 55 2.13 -5.90 1.79
N CYS A 56 1.16 -5.04 1.97
CA CYS A 56 1.05 -4.28 3.21
C CYS A 56 -0.40 -3.95 3.56
N THR A 57 -0.61 -3.61 4.82
CA THR A 57 -1.86 -3.05 5.30
C THR A 57 -1.89 -1.53 5.08
N ASP A 58 -3.06 -0.92 5.24
CA ASP A 58 -3.25 0.52 5.10
C ASP A 58 -2.40 1.34 6.09
N GLY A 59 -2.22 0.85 7.31
CA GLY A 59 -1.36 1.50 8.30
C GLY A 59 0.12 1.60 7.90
N TRP A 60 0.55 0.79 6.95
CA TRP A 60 1.86 0.93 6.33
C TRP A 60 1.82 1.93 5.17
N TRP A 61 0.93 1.69 4.22
CA TRP A 61 0.82 2.45 2.98
C TRP A 61 0.51 3.93 3.20
N GLU A 62 -0.21 4.25 4.29
CA GLU A 62 -0.56 5.64 4.61
C GLU A 62 0.65 6.55 4.79
N TYR A 63 1.77 6.01 5.27
CA TYR A 63 2.97 6.77 5.60
C TYR A 63 4.18 6.49 4.71
N VAL A 64 4.13 5.46 3.88
CA VAL A 64 5.20 5.10 2.95
C VAL A 64 4.68 5.24 1.52
N THR A 65 5.21 6.19 0.78
CA THR A 65 4.78 6.47 -0.59
C THR A 65 5.43 5.53 -1.59
N GLU A 66 4.89 5.45 -2.79
CA GLU A 66 5.48 4.66 -3.87
C GLU A 66 6.91 5.14 -4.20
N ASN A 67 7.16 6.45 -4.17
CA ASN A 67 8.51 6.98 -4.35
C ASN A 67 9.46 6.51 -3.26
N ASP A 68 9.01 6.49 -2.00
CA ASP A 68 9.80 5.95 -0.90
C ASP A 68 10.13 4.48 -1.12
N MET A 69 9.16 3.70 -1.57
CA MET A 69 9.34 2.28 -1.86
C MET A 69 10.39 2.05 -2.95
N GLU A 70 10.32 2.81 -4.03
CA GLU A 70 11.26 2.71 -5.14
C GLU A 70 12.67 3.19 -4.75
N ASP A 71 12.77 4.32 -4.07
CA ASP A 71 14.06 4.90 -3.67
C ASP A 71 14.78 3.98 -2.67
N THR A 72 14.07 3.49 -1.67
CA THR A 72 14.65 2.57 -0.69
C THR A 72 15.04 1.23 -1.30
N LEU A 73 14.27 0.75 -2.29
CA LEU A 73 14.63 -0.46 -3.03
C LEU A 73 15.96 -0.31 -3.78
N LYS A 74 16.14 0.81 -4.49
CA LYS A 74 17.36 1.12 -5.21
C LYS A 74 18.59 1.19 -4.30
N GLU A 75 18.41 1.63 -3.07
CA GLU A 75 19.48 1.77 -2.08
C GLU A 75 19.73 0.50 -1.26
N SER A 76 18.92 -0.54 -1.44
CA SER A 76 18.96 -1.76 -0.63
C SER A 76 19.61 -2.91 -1.36
N LYS A 77 20.35 -3.73 -0.63
CA LYS A 77 21.07 -4.91 -1.16
C LYS A 77 20.23 -6.20 -1.08
N ASN A 78 19.22 -6.22 -0.23
CA ASN A 78 18.38 -7.38 0.01
C ASN A 78 17.00 -6.94 0.54
N SER A 79 16.08 -7.89 0.64
CA SER A 79 14.70 -7.62 1.09
C SER A 79 14.64 -7.12 2.53
N ARG A 80 15.48 -7.60 3.41
CA ARG A 80 15.53 -7.15 4.80
C ARG A 80 15.90 -5.67 4.89
N GLU A 81 16.97 -5.27 4.21
CA GLU A 81 17.42 -3.88 4.19
C GLU A 81 16.36 -2.95 3.60
N TRP A 82 15.70 -3.39 2.54
CA TRP A 82 14.59 -2.64 1.94
C TRP A 82 13.45 -2.42 2.94
N LEU A 83 13.02 -3.49 3.61
CA LEU A 83 11.96 -3.41 4.62
C LEU A 83 12.34 -2.49 5.79
N GLU A 84 13.56 -2.61 6.30
CA GLU A 84 14.06 -1.80 7.42
C GLU A 84 14.11 -0.31 7.07
N LYS A 85 14.53 0.05 5.86
CA LYS A 85 14.55 1.44 5.40
C LYS A 85 13.16 2.03 5.27
N MET A 86 12.22 1.27 4.72
CA MET A 86 10.82 1.70 4.66
C MET A 86 10.21 1.84 6.06
N LEU A 87 10.50 0.90 6.96
CA LEU A 87 10.02 0.95 8.35
C LEU A 87 10.50 2.22 9.05
N ASP A 88 11.76 2.58 8.86
CA ASP A 88 12.33 3.80 9.43
C ASP A 88 11.58 5.06 8.96
N ILE A 89 11.24 5.12 7.68
CA ILE A 89 10.44 6.21 7.11
C ILE A 89 9.06 6.25 7.77
N ARG A 90 8.39 5.10 7.87
CA ARG A 90 7.06 5.01 8.48
C ARG A 90 7.08 5.47 9.93
N GLU A 91 8.02 4.98 10.73
CA GLU A 91 8.14 5.32 12.15
C GLU A 91 8.39 6.82 12.36
N ARG A 92 9.12 7.47 11.47
CA ARG A 92 9.37 8.92 11.56
C ARG A 92 8.15 9.76 11.19
N ARG A 93 7.29 9.27 10.32
CA ARG A 93 6.13 10.02 9.81
C ARG A 93 4.84 9.76 10.57
N ALA A 94 4.67 8.55 11.09
CA ALA A 94 3.42 8.16 11.74
C ALA A 94 3.32 8.80 13.13
N PRO A 95 2.18 9.44 13.45
CA PRO A 95 1.95 9.97 14.79
C PRO A 95 1.74 8.85 15.81
N LEU A 96 1.92 9.16 17.09
CA LEU A 96 1.54 8.26 18.17
C LEU A 96 0.04 7.94 18.07
N GLY A 97 -0.30 6.67 18.23
CA GLY A 97 -1.69 6.22 18.13
C GLY A 97 -2.18 5.99 16.70
N SER A 98 -1.26 6.02 15.70
CA SER A 98 -1.58 5.60 14.34
C SER A 98 -1.98 4.13 14.29
N ASP A 99 -2.65 3.74 13.20
CA ASP A 99 -3.14 2.37 13.00
C ASP A 99 -2.01 1.33 13.07
N ASN A 100 -2.39 0.11 13.39
CA ASN A 100 -1.50 -1.04 13.30
C ASN A 100 -1.04 -1.24 11.86
N TYR A 101 0.14 -1.80 11.68
CA TYR A 101 0.72 -1.99 10.36
C TYR A 101 1.43 -3.33 10.23
N THR A 102 1.40 -3.84 9.02
CA THR A 102 2.13 -5.05 8.65
C THR A 102 2.58 -4.90 7.20
N ALA A 103 3.77 -5.34 6.91
CA ALA A 103 4.28 -5.42 5.55
C ALA A 103 5.11 -6.68 5.35
N ALA A 104 5.06 -7.23 4.14
CA ALA A 104 5.89 -8.34 3.71
C ALA A 104 6.49 -8.00 2.35
N VAL A 105 7.77 -8.26 2.19
CA VAL A 105 8.49 -7.99 0.94
C VAL A 105 9.14 -9.24 0.40
N ILE A 106 9.16 -9.35 -0.92
CA ILE A 106 9.89 -10.37 -1.65
C ILE A 106 10.76 -9.63 -2.66
N ALA A 107 12.07 -9.74 -2.53
CA ALA A 107 13.03 -9.21 -3.49
C ALA A 107 13.69 -10.36 -4.23
N MET A 108 13.63 -10.30 -5.54
CA MET A 108 14.16 -11.36 -6.42
C MET A 108 15.47 -10.94 -7.06
#